data_49f98a50ab11d444fade18e29a49e5b0
#
_entry.id   49f98a50ab11d444fade18e29a49e5b0
#
_cell.length_a   1.000
_cell.length_b   1.000
_cell.length_c   1.000
_cell.angle_alpha   90.00
_cell.angle_beta   90.00
_cell.angle_gamma   90.00
#
_symmetry.space_group_name_H-M   'P 1'
#
loop_
_entity.id
_entity.type
_entity.pdbx_description
1 polymer ?
#
loop_
_entity_poly.entity_id
_entity_poly.type
_entity_poly.pdbx_seq_one_letter_code
_entity_poly.pdbx_strand_id
1 'polypeptide(L)' 'MSSNPFENPDGVYSVLVNDEGQHSLWPDFVDIPAGWTRVHGPGERQGCLDYIESHWTDLRPKSLQQQ' A
#
# COMPACT_ATOMS: atom_id res chain seq x y z
N MET A 1 -22.11 1.09 10.99
CA MET A 1 -21.15 0.24 10.46
C MET A 1 -20.42 0.86 9.27
N SER A 2 -19.19 0.58 9.17
CA SER A 2 -18.38 1.18 8.12
C SER A 2 -18.50 0.38 6.83
N SER A 3 -18.58 1.09 5.72
CA SER A 3 -18.55 0.45 4.42
C SER A 3 -17.25 0.79 3.67
N ASN A 4 -16.32 1.42 4.35
CA ASN A 4 -15.06 1.79 3.73
C ASN A 4 -14.17 0.55 3.59
N PRO A 5 -13.86 0.12 2.36
CA PRO A 5 -13.08 -1.10 2.16
C PRO A 5 -11.66 -1.00 2.71
N PHE A 6 -11.15 0.21 2.92
CA PHE A 6 -9.80 0.38 3.46
C PHE A 6 -9.74 0.11 4.96
N GLU A 7 -10.88 -0.02 5.61
CA GLU A 7 -10.94 -0.21 7.05
C GLU A 7 -11.45 -1.59 7.46
N ASN A 8 -11.62 -2.47 6.50
CA ASN A 8 -12.11 -3.81 6.79
C ASN A 8 -10.96 -4.71 7.22
N PRO A 9 -10.86 -5.05 8.51
CA PRO A 9 -9.73 -5.88 8.98
C PRO A 9 -9.77 -7.30 8.46
N ASP A 10 -10.94 -7.76 8.02
CA ASP A 10 -11.07 -9.09 7.45
C ASP A 10 -10.90 -9.10 5.94
N GLY A 11 -10.65 -7.95 5.35
CA GLY A 11 -10.50 -7.85 3.92
C GLY A 11 -9.12 -8.30 3.47
N VAL A 12 -8.99 -8.49 2.16
CA VAL A 12 -7.72 -8.85 1.54
C VAL A 12 -7.16 -7.62 0.88
N TYR A 13 -5.89 -7.34 1.15
CA TYR A 13 -5.25 -6.12 0.67
C TYR A 13 -3.92 -6.43 0.03
N SER A 14 -3.42 -5.46 -0.70
CA SER A 14 -2.09 -5.51 -1.31
C SER A 14 -1.38 -4.21 -1.02
N VAL A 15 -0.06 -4.21 -1.20
CA VAL A 15 0.73 -2.99 -1.11
C VAL A 15 1.18 -2.62 -2.51
N LEU A 16 0.91 -1.39 -2.89
CA LEU A 16 1.30 -0.86 -4.17
C LEU A 16 2.39 0.18 -3.98
N VAL A 17 3.23 0.32 -4.99
CA VAL A 17 4.27 1.34 -4.98
C VAL A 17 4.27 2.03 -6.35
N ASN A 18 4.57 3.33 -6.35
CA ASN A 18 4.66 4.10 -7.58
C ASN A 18 6.12 4.49 -7.86
N ASP A 19 6.30 5.29 -8.91
CA ASP A 19 7.64 5.71 -9.33
C ASP A 19 8.36 6.54 -8.28
N GLU A 20 7.61 7.18 -7.40
CA GLU A 20 8.19 8.00 -6.35
C GLU A 20 8.56 7.20 -5.11
N GLY A 21 8.33 5.90 -5.13
CA GLY A 21 8.60 5.07 -3.97
C GLY A 21 7.54 5.15 -2.90
N GLN A 22 6.41 5.78 -3.20
CA GLN A 22 5.31 5.88 -2.26
C GLN A 22 4.58 4.55 -2.19
N HIS A 23 4.23 4.13 -0.99
CA HIS A 23 3.52 2.89 -0.74
C HIS A 23 2.06 3.18 -0.43
N SER A 24 1.20 2.27 -0.82
CA SER A 24 -0.23 2.43 -0.59
C SER A 24 -0.87 1.09 -0.24
N LEU A 25 -1.77 1.12 0.73
CA LEU A 25 -2.60 -0.03 1.05
C LEU A 25 -3.76 -0.04 0.07
N TRP A 26 -3.98 -1.18 -0.59
CA TRP A 26 -4.96 -1.25 -1.66
C TRP A 26 -5.85 -2.48 -1.49
N PRO A 27 -7.16 -2.33 -1.56
CA PRO A 27 -8.06 -3.51 -1.50
C PRO A 27 -7.83 -4.40 -2.70
N ASP A 28 -7.81 -5.71 -2.46
CA ASP A 28 -7.51 -6.65 -3.52
C ASP A 28 -8.55 -6.65 -4.64
N PHE A 29 -9.79 -6.32 -4.32
CA PHE A 29 -10.86 -6.34 -5.31
C PHE A 29 -10.89 -5.11 -6.21
N VAL A 30 -10.03 -4.14 -5.97
CA VAL A 30 -9.97 -2.91 -6.75
C VAL A 30 -8.78 -3.01 -7.71
N ASP A 31 -9.02 -2.67 -8.97
CA ASP A 31 -7.98 -2.70 -9.99
C ASP A 31 -6.83 -1.78 -9.62
N ILE A 32 -5.62 -2.21 -9.96
CA ILE A 32 -4.43 -1.41 -9.68
C ILE A 32 -4.39 -0.24 -10.67
N PRO A 33 -4.29 0.99 -10.16
CA PRO A 33 -4.26 2.15 -11.05
C PRO A 33 -2.95 2.23 -11.82
N ALA A 34 -3.00 2.94 -12.94
CA ALA A 34 -1.82 3.15 -13.77
C ALA A 34 -0.74 3.84 -12.93
N GLY A 35 0.50 3.45 -13.14
CA GLY A 35 1.62 4.04 -12.42
C GLY A 35 1.94 3.37 -11.10
N TRP A 36 1.16 2.37 -10.71
CA TRP A 36 1.37 1.64 -9.46
C TRP A 36 1.64 0.17 -9.75
N THR A 37 2.44 -0.44 -8.89
CA THR A 37 2.80 -1.85 -9.01
C THR A 37 2.61 -2.52 -7.67
N ARG A 38 2.04 -3.73 -7.68
CA ARG A 38 1.89 -4.49 -6.45
C ARG A 38 3.22 -5.11 -6.07
N VAL A 39 3.65 -4.85 -4.83
CA VAL A 39 4.92 -5.38 -4.32
C VAL A 39 4.73 -6.35 -3.17
N HIS A 40 3.51 -6.42 -2.60
CA HIS A 40 3.23 -7.31 -1.49
C HIS A 40 1.76 -7.68 -1.49
N GLY A 41 1.48 -8.90 -1.11
CA GLY A 41 0.13 -9.41 -1.03
C GLY A 41 -0.26 -10.16 -2.29
N PRO A 42 -1.53 -10.56 -2.35
CA PRO A 42 -2.62 -10.22 -1.43
C PRO A 42 -2.49 -10.90 -0.08
N GLY A 43 -2.99 -10.23 0.94
CA GLY A 43 -2.94 -10.75 2.29
C GLY A 43 -3.73 -9.90 3.26
N GLU A 44 -3.54 -10.16 4.55
CA GLU A 44 -4.23 -9.42 5.59
C GLU A 44 -3.83 -7.96 5.60
N ARG A 45 -4.76 -7.13 6.04
CA ARG A 45 -4.50 -5.69 6.14
C ARG A 45 -3.29 -5.41 7.04
N GLN A 46 -3.23 -6.08 8.19
CA GLN A 46 -2.14 -5.84 9.13
C GLN A 46 -0.78 -6.22 8.53
N GLY A 47 -0.74 -7.32 7.81
CA GLY A 47 0.51 -7.73 7.15
C GLY A 47 0.97 -6.73 6.12
N CYS A 48 0.01 -6.14 5.40
CA CYS A 48 0.34 -5.11 4.42
C CYS A 48 0.86 -3.85 5.10
N LEU A 49 0.24 -3.46 6.20
CA LEU A 49 0.69 -2.29 6.94
C LEU A 49 2.09 -2.51 7.51
N ASP A 50 2.37 -3.72 7.99
CA ASP A 50 3.69 -4.05 8.49
C ASP A 50 4.73 -3.97 7.38
N TYR A 51 4.36 -4.40 6.19
CA TYR A 51 5.25 -4.31 5.04
C TYR A 51 5.58 -2.86 4.73
N ILE A 52 4.55 -2.01 4.71
CA ILE A 52 4.74 -0.59 4.43
C ILE A 52 5.67 0.03 5.46
N GLU A 53 5.44 -0.29 6.73
CA GLU A 53 6.23 0.28 7.81
C GLU A 53 7.69 -0.17 7.71
N SER A 54 7.92 -1.40 7.27
CA SER A 54 9.27 -1.94 7.15
C SER A 54 10.02 -1.41 5.95
N HIS A 55 9.31 -1.09 4.88
CA HIS A 55 9.95 -0.79 3.60
C HIS A 55 9.85 0.68 3.22
N TRP A 56 8.98 1.43 3.84
CA TRP A 56 8.83 2.85 3.56
C TRP A 56 9.12 3.66 4.80
N THR A 57 10.39 3.84 5.07
CA THR A 57 10.83 4.51 6.30
C THR A 57 10.84 6.02 6.17
N ASP A 58 10.81 6.53 4.95
CA ASP A 58 10.76 7.96 4.68
C ASP A 58 9.47 8.25 3.94
N LEU A 59 8.58 9.02 4.57
CA LEU A 59 7.26 9.27 4.02
C LEU A 59 7.25 10.26 2.87
N ARG A 60 8.40 10.86 2.56
CA ARG A 60 8.49 11.76 1.43
C ARG A 60 8.59 10.98 0.13
N PRO A 61 8.08 11.53 -0.98
CA PRO A 61 8.26 10.89 -2.27
C PRO A 61 9.74 10.74 -2.60
N LYS A 62 10.05 9.76 -3.44
CA LYS A 62 11.42 9.47 -3.80
C LYS A 62 12.14 10.68 -4.36
N SER A 63 11.45 11.49 -5.14
CA SER A 63 12.06 12.67 -5.75
C SER A 63 12.48 13.72 -4.72
N LEU A 64 11.96 13.63 -3.50
CA LEU A 64 12.32 14.55 -2.43
C LEU A 64 13.31 13.96 -1.45
N GLN A 65 13.73 12.71 -1.67
CA GLN A 65 14.68 12.04 -0.77
C GLN A 65 16.09 12.32 -1.25
N GLN A 66 16.43 13.58 -1.29
CA GLN A 66 17.74 14.01 -1.73
C GLN A 66 18.77 13.86 -0.63
N GLN A 67 19.97 13.57 -1.01
CA GLN A 67 21.03 13.57 -0.03
C GLN A 67 21.75 14.85 -0.07
#